data_deb2bb74018135e7f6a80a43233d11af
#
_entry.id   deb2bb74018135e7f6a80a43233d11af
#
_cell.length_a   1.000
_cell.length_b   1.000
_cell.length_c   1.000
_cell.angle_alpha   90.00
_cell.angle_beta   90.00
_cell.angle_gamma   90.00
#
_symmetry.space_group_name_H-M   'P 1'
#
loop_
_entity.id
_entity.type
_entity.pdbx_description
1 polymer ?
#
loop_
_entity_poly.entity_id
_entity_poly.type
_entity_poly.pdbx_seq_one_letter_code
_entity_poly.pdbx_strand_id
1 'polypeptide(L)'
;ELADRMRKQGFAVASPTIVADGMLERILEKLEDDCQLYAGGKLHLAGGSVGALGFSAGIQLERGAAAAKSPQQRLVQLCRQLTAKDRGALILIDELQASSPEIRHLIGTYQEMVGEGLNVSLVMAGLPGAVSTTLNDKVLTFLNRARKVSLPPLEQGEVDAFFKRSFDSLGIAIESGLRRSASAYTAGSPYLLQLVGHYTCLYAEDGKVSEESLAEALRTSGDDFQSDVCATTLAALSERDVDFLEAMAELGEPTSVAAVAEAMGATADYAQKYRRRLIDGGVIKSAGRGKVAFDVPFLAEHLRRRNE
;
A
#
# COMPACT_ATOMS: atom_id res chain seq x y z
N GLU A 1 -2.64 -12.78 2.09
CA GLU A 1 -1.58 -13.63 2.66
C GLU A 1 -1.30 -13.30 4.13
N LEU A 2 -0.96 -12.05 4.53
CA LEU A 2 -0.76 -11.69 5.96
C LEU A 2 -2.00 -11.99 6.78
N ALA A 3 -3.16 -11.53 6.32
CA ALA A 3 -4.45 -11.79 6.97
C ALA A 3 -4.68 -13.29 7.20
N ASP A 4 -4.46 -14.13 6.17
CA ASP A 4 -4.70 -15.57 6.25
C ASP A 4 -3.73 -16.27 7.22
N ARG A 5 -2.47 -15.82 7.25
CA ARG A 5 -1.48 -16.32 8.22
C ARG A 5 -1.87 -15.98 9.65
N MET A 6 -2.33 -14.74 9.88
CA MET A 6 -2.73 -14.30 11.23
C MET A 6 -4.02 -14.97 11.68
N ARG A 7 -4.98 -15.21 10.79
CA ARG A 7 -6.17 -16.01 11.09
C ARG A 7 -5.82 -17.42 11.57
N LYS A 8 -4.87 -18.09 10.89
CA LYS A 8 -4.36 -19.41 11.31
C LYS A 8 -3.70 -19.39 12.70
N GLN A 9 -3.24 -18.22 13.15
CA GLN A 9 -2.68 -18.02 14.49
C GLN A 9 -3.73 -17.58 15.53
N GLY A 10 -5.00 -17.57 15.17
CA GLY A 10 -6.09 -17.24 16.10
C GLY A 10 -6.46 -15.76 16.16
N PHE A 11 -5.96 -14.92 15.25
CA PHE A 11 -6.35 -13.51 15.17
C PHE A 11 -7.63 -13.34 14.36
N ALA A 12 -8.53 -12.48 14.85
CA ALA A 12 -9.55 -11.87 14.02
C ALA A 12 -8.93 -10.73 13.20
N VAL A 13 -9.27 -10.64 11.92
CA VAL A 13 -8.61 -9.67 11.01
C VAL A 13 -9.63 -8.75 10.38
N ALA A 14 -9.42 -7.44 10.52
CA ALA A 14 -10.13 -6.41 9.78
C ALA A 14 -9.22 -5.71 8.78
N SER A 15 -9.66 -5.65 7.53
CA SER A 15 -9.04 -4.84 6.48
C SER A 15 -10.13 -3.98 5.85
N PRO A 16 -10.50 -2.85 6.47
CA PRO A 16 -11.52 -1.96 5.93
C PRO A 16 -10.94 -1.17 4.76
N THR A 17 -11.79 -0.83 3.79
CA THR A 17 -11.49 0.22 2.83
C THR A 17 -11.51 1.57 3.54
N ILE A 18 -10.52 2.45 3.30
CA ILE A 18 -10.52 3.80 3.85
C ILE A 18 -11.68 4.57 3.24
N VAL A 19 -12.51 5.14 4.10
CA VAL A 19 -13.58 6.07 3.75
C VAL A 19 -13.59 7.22 4.74
N ALA A 20 -14.20 8.32 4.33
CA ALA A 20 -14.21 9.55 5.10
C ALA A 20 -14.84 9.41 6.49
N ASP A 21 -15.85 8.55 6.65
CA ASP A 21 -16.64 8.44 7.88
C ASP A 21 -16.87 6.98 8.30
N GLY A 22 -16.98 6.74 9.60
CA GLY A 22 -17.39 5.45 10.15
C GLY A 22 -16.31 4.36 10.12
N MET A 23 -15.03 4.71 10.17
CA MET A 23 -13.94 3.72 10.10
C MET A 23 -13.98 2.71 11.26
N LEU A 24 -14.24 3.17 12.48
CA LEU A 24 -14.29 2.27 13.66
C LEU A 24 -15.46 1.30 13.57
N GLU A 25 -16.62 1.73 13.07
CA GLU A 25 -17.77 0.86 12.81
C GLU A 25 -17.41 -0.25 11.82
N ARG A 26 -16.77 0.10 10.71
CA ARG A 26 -16.37 -0.87 9.68
C ARG A 26 -15.30 -1.84 10.16
N ILE A 27 -14.36 -1.37 10.97
CA ILE A 27 -13.37 -2.25 11.62
C ILE A 27 -14.10 -3.24 12.52
N LEU A 28 -15.03 -2.75 13.34
CA LEU A 28 -15.81 -3.58 14.23
C LEU A 28 -16.64 -4.63 13.49
N GLU A 29 -17.39 -4.24 12.47
CA GLU A 29 -18.18 -5.13 11.61
C GLU A 29 -17.29 -6.23 11.00
N LYS A 30 -16.15 -5.86 10.41
CA LYS A 30 -15.23 -6.83 9.80
C LYS A 30 -14.60 -7.78 10.83
N LEU A 31 -14.30 -7.31 12.04
CA LEU A 31 -13.81 -8.19 13.11
C LEU A 31 -14.91 -9.12 13.60
N GLU A 32 -16.15 -8.63 13.73
CA GLU A 32 -17.31 -9.46 14.13
C GLU A 32 -17.58 -10.53 13.08
N ASP A 33 -17.57 -10.18 11.78
CA ASP A 33 -17.73 -11.12 10.67
C ASP A 33 -16.62 -12.18 10.65
N ASP A 34 -15.38 -11.76 10.79
CA ASP A 34 -14.22 -12.66 10.80
C ASP A 34 -14.29 -13.62 12.01
N CYS A 35 -14.74 -13.14 13.16
CA CYS A 35 -15.00 -13.98 14.32
C CYS A 35 -16.08 -15.02 14.05
N GLN A 36 -17.13 -14.70 13.30
CA GLN A 36 -18.22 -15.64 12.96
C GLN A 36 -17.76 -16.70 11.95
N LEU A 37 -17.05 -16.30 10.89
CA LEU A 37 -16.54 -17.20 9.86
C LEU A 37 -15.59 -18.26 10.41
N TYR A 38 -14.74 -17.91 11.38
CA TYR A 38 -13.77 -18.82 11.98
C TYR A 38 -14.24 -19.49 13.27
N ALA A 39 -15.38 -19.09 13.82
CA ALA A 39 -16.07 -19.78 14.89
C ALA A 39 -16.81 -21.08 14.42
N GLY A 40 -16.95 -21.26 13.11
CA GLY A 40 -17.62 -22.42 12.49
C GLY A 40 -17.01 -23.79 12.77
N GLY A 41 -15.93 -23.89 13.53
CA GLY A 41 -15.35 -25.11 14.06
C GLY A 41 -15.47 -25.22 15.59
N LYS A 42 -16.71 -25.32 16.16
CA LYS A 42 -17.02 -25.57 17.58
C LYS A 42 -17.12 -24.36 18.53
N LEU A 43 -17.56 -23.20 18.09
CA LEU A 43 -18.29 -22.32 18.99
C LEU A 43 -19.76 -22.38 18.57
N HIS A 44 -20.52 -23.29 19.15
CA HIS A 44 -21.99 -23.26 19.11
C HIS A 44 -22.42 -21.99 19.80
N LEU A 45 -22.61 -20.96 18.99
CA LEU A 45 -23.36 -19.77 19.35
C LEU A 45 -24.82 -20.13 19.12
N ALA A 46 -25.45 -20.63 20.15
CA ALA A 46 -26.85 -20.96 20.13
C ALA A 46 -27.67 -19.70 19.87
N GLY A 47 -28.33 -19.66 18.69
CA GLY A 47 -29.53 -18.88 18.46
C GLY A 47 -29.39 -17.43 18.07
N GLY A 48 -29.57 -17.17 16.78
CA GLY A 48 -30.30 -16.04 16.24
C GLY A 48 -29.77 -14.64 16.49
N SER A 49 -29.47 -13.92 15.41
CA SER A 49 -29.13 -12.49 15.34
C SER A 49 -27.87 -12.07 16.14
N VAL A 50 -27.12 -11.14 15.62
CA VAL A 50 -25.94 -10.39 16.16
C VAL A 50 -25.61 -10.48 17.69
N GLY A 51 -26.24 -11.36 18.39
CA GLY A 51 -26.08 -11.67 19.79
C GLY A 51 -25.17 -12.87 20.10
N ALA A 52 -24.61 -13.52 19.10
CA ALA A 52 -24.06 -14.86 19.24
C ALA A 52 -22.69 -14.99 19.91
N LEU A 53 -22.04 -13.94 20.31
CA LEU A 53 -20.82 -13.97 21.13
C LEU A 53 -21.06 -13.84 22.64
N GLY A 54 -22.27 -14.21 23.11
CA GLY A 54 -22.65 -14.06 24.52
C GLY A 54 -23.10 -12.65 24.90
N PHE A 55 -23.35 -11.79 23.89
CA PHE A 55 -23.84 -10.43 24.10
C PHE A 55 -25.33 -10.36 24.44
N SER A 56 -26.12 -11.37 24.12
CA SER A 56 -27.57 -11.33 24.30
C SER A 56 -28.04 -11.66 25.72
N ALA A 57 -27.28 -12.36 26.53
CA ALA A 57 -27.72 -12.73 27.86
C ALA A 57 -27.61 -11.60 28.91
N GLY A 58 -26.73 -10.61 28.67
CA GLY A 58 -26.56 -9.47 29.59
C GLY A 58 -27.38 -8.22 29.22
N ILE A 59 -27.91 -8.14 28.02
CA ILE A 59 -28.56 -6.91 27.50
C ILE A 59 -30.09 -6.92 27.67
N GLN A 60 -30.69 -8.08 27.95
CA GLN A 60 -32.15 -8.17 28.12
C GLN A 60 -32.66 -7.70 29.49
N LEU A 61 -31.80 -7.45 30.46
CA LEU A 61 -32.23 -7.06 31.82
C LEU A 61 -32.16 -5.56 32.12
N GLU A 62 -31.58 -4.74 31.22
CA GLU A 62 -31.59 -3.28 31.36
C GLU A 62 -32.13 -2.56 30.14
N ARG A 63 -33.40 -2.76 29.82
CA ARG A 63 -34.18 -1.90 28.90
C ARG A 63 -34.67 -0.64 29.60
N GLY A 64 -33.82 -0.05 30.40
CA GLY A 64 -34.01 1.29 30.96
C GLY A 64 -32.81 2.15 30.54
N ALA A 65 -32.98 2.96 29.45
CA ALA A 65 -32.18 4.14 29.11
C ALA A 65 -30.63 4.05 29.25
N ALA A 66 -30.01 2.93 28.93
CA ALA A 66 -28.56 2.89 28.73
C ALA A 66 -28.26 3.40 27.32
N ALA A 67 -27.58 4.54 27.19
CA ALA A 67 -27.10 5.07 25.94
C ALA A 67 -26.34 3.97 25.16
N ALA A 68 -26.68 3.76 23.88
CA ALA A 68 -26.03 2.77 23.04
C ALA A 68 -24.50 3.02 23.06
N LYS A 69 -23.69 1.98 23.36
CA LYS A 69 -22.24 2.07 23.40
C LYS A 69 -21.70 2.61 22.08
N SER A 70 -20.75 3.54 22.16
CA SER A 70 -20.08 4.05 20.97
C SER A 70 -19.32 2.94 20.23
N PRO A 71 -19.07 3.08 18.91
CA PRO A 71 -18.25 2.12 18.15
C PRO A 71 -16.89 1.86 18.77
N GLN A 72 -16.24 2.91 19.32
CA GLN A 72 -14.99 2.79 20.07
C GLN A 72 -15.15 1.85 21.28
N GLN A 73 -16.17 2.06 22.11
CA GLN A 73 -16.41 1.22 23.27
C GLN A 73 -16.71 -0.24 22.90
N ARG A 74 -17.44 -0.45 21.81
CA ARG A 74 -17.73 -1.80 21.30
C ARG A 74 -16.47 -2.50 20.78
N LEU A 75 -15.60 -1.76 20.04
CA LEU A 75 -14.33 -2.28 19.53
C LEU A 75 -13.40 -2.69 20.67
N VAL A 76 -13.22 -1.82 21.66
CA VAL A 76 -12.40 -2.13 22.85
C VAL A 76 -12.96 -3.33 23.60
N GLN A 77 -14.28 -3.44 23.76
CA GLN A 77 -14.93 -4.57 24.40
C GLN A 77 -14.72 -5.88 23.62
N LEU A 78 -14.82 -5.86 22.29
CA LEU A 78 -14.53 -7.03 21.46
C LEU A 78 -13.08 -7.50 21.63
N CYS A 79 -12.12 -6.57 21.59
CA CYS A 79 -10.70 -6.87 21.80
C CYS A 79 -10.40 -7.43 23.19
N ARG A 80 -11.07 -6.94 24.24
CA ARG A 80 -10.98 -7.53 25.61
C ARG A 80 -11.47 -8.99 25.61
N GLN A 81 -12.58 -9.30 24.92
CA GLN A 81 -13.10 -10.66 24.84
C GLN A 81 -12.20 -11.60 24.05
N LEU A 82 -11.62 -11.13 22.95
CA LEU A 82 -10.65 -11.90 22.19
C LEU A 82 -9.42 -12.21 23.04
N THR A 83 -8.85 -11.20 23.71
CA THR A 83 -7.69 -11.35 24.59
C THR A 83 -7.97 -12.32 25.73
N ALA A 84 -9.13 -12.25 26.37
CA ALA A 84 -9.53 -13.17 27.43
C ALA A 84 -9.65 -14.63 26.97
N LYS A 85 -9.80 -14.87 25.64
CA LYS A 85 -9.84 -16.21 25.03
C LYS A 85 -8.50 -16.60 24.39
N ASP A 86 -7.41 -15.92 24.75
CA ASP A 86 -6.08 -16.09 24.16
C ASP A 86 -6.06 -15.91 22.63
N ARG A 87 -6.90 -14.99 22.14
CA ARG A 87 -6.98 -14.60 20.73
C ARG A 87 -6.58 -13.14 20.57
N GLY A 88 -6.29 -12.73 19.34
CA GLY A 88 -5.93 -11.35 19.03
C GLY A 88 -6.82 -10.71 17.96
N ALA A 89 -6.70 -9.41 17.82
CA ALA A 89 -7.24 -8.66 16.70
C ALA A 89 -6.11 -8.04 15.88
N LEU A 90 -6.20 -8.15 14.54
CA LEU A 90 -5.31 -7.49 13.61
C LEU A 90 -6.11 -6.51 12.74
N ILE A 91 -5.72 -5.25 12.77
CA ILE A 91 -6.30 -4.19 11.94
C ILE A 91 -5.29 -3.85 10.85
N LEU A 92 -5.69 -3.96 9.58
CA LEU A 92 -4.88 -3.66 8.42
C LEU A 92 -5.48 -2.44 7.71
N ILE A 93 -4.73 -1.35 7.65
CA ILE A 93 -5.11 -0.14 6.92
C ILE A 93 -4.20 -0.03 5.70
N ASP A 94 -4.77 -0.13 4.52
CA ASP A 94 -4.09 0.14 3.25
C ASP A 94 -4.47 1.52 2.73
N GLU A 95 -3.65 2.08 1.85
CA GLU A 95 -3.83 3.43 1.29
C GLU A 95 -3.97 4.53 2.35
N LEU A 96 -3.11 4.50 3.38
CA LEU A 96 -3.13 5.47 4.47
C LEU A 96 -3.16 6.91 3.92
N GLN A 97 -4.20 7.66 4.30
CA GLN A 97 -4.33 9.07 3.99
C GLN A 97 -3.79 9.93 5.13
N ALA A 98 -2.91 10.87 4.79
CA ALA A 98 -2.34 11.78 5.77
C ALA A 98 -3.42 12.65 6.45
N SER A 99 -3.28 12.85 7.76
CA SER A 99 -4.10 13.80 8.55
C SER A 99 -5.61 13.53 8.60
N SER A 100 -6.07 12.32 8.27
CA SER A 100 -7.47 11.94 8.41
C SER A 100 -7.91 11.96 9.88
N PRO A 101 -9.02 12.63 10.26
CA PRO A 101 -9.60 12.56 11.61
C PRO A 101 -9.91 11.13 12.05
N GLU A 102 -10.37 10.29 11.11
CA GLU A 102 -10.68 8.88 11.34
C GLU A 102 -9.43 8.08 11.72
N ILE A 103 -8.32 8.30 11.05
CA ILE A 103 -7.03 7.67 11.38
C ILE A 103 -6.56 8.11 12.77
N ARG A 104 -6.69 9.40 13.12
CA ARG A 104 -6.35 9.86 14.48
C ARG A 104 -7.21 9.19 15.53
N HIS A 105 -8.50 9.07 15.29
CA HIS A 105 -9.43 8.40 16.21
C HIS A 105 -9.10 6.91 16.35
N LEU A 106 -8.82 6.21 15.25
CA LEU A 106 -8.38 4.82 15.27
C LEU A 106 -7.09 4.65 16.10
N ILE A 107 -6.07 5.49 15.86
CA ILE A 107 -4.79 5.40 16.56
C ILE A 107 -4.96 5.69 18.06
N GLY A 108 -5.79 6.67 18.43
CA GLY A 108 -6.11 6.94 19.84
C GLY A 108 -6.79 5.75 20.50
N THR A 109 -7.77 5.12 19.84
CA THR A 109 -8.42 3.90 20.33
C THR A 109 -7.44 2.72 20.42
N TYR A 110 -6.55 2.58 19.45
CA TYR A 110 -5.50 1.55 19.47
C TYR A 110 -4.53 1.77 20.64
N GLN A 111 -4.14 3.01 20.91
CA GLN A 111 -3.30 3.35 22.06
C GLN A 111 -3.96 2.97 23.40
N GLU A 112 -5.27 3.20 23.54
CA GLU A 112 -6.06 2.78 24.70
C GLU A 112 -6.00 1.27 24.87
N MET A 113 -6.28 0.51 23.80
CA MET A 113 -6.26 -0.95 23.81
C MET A 113 -4.88 -1.52 24.18
N VAL A 114 -3.80 -0.95 23.64
CA VAL A 114 -2.42 -1.34 23.99
C VAL A 114 -2.11 -0.99 25.44
N GLY A 115 -2.56 0.16 25.94
CA GLY A 115 -2.41 0.57 27.34
C GLY A 115 -3.08 -0.38 28.34
N GLU A 116 -4.18 -1.03 27.92
CA GLU A 116 -4.87 -2.07 28.69
C GLU A 116 -4.21 -3.45 28.58
N GLY A 117 -3.17 -3.61 27.76
CA GLY A 117 -2.52 -4.90 27.53
C GLY A 117 -3.32 -5.86 26.66
N LEU A 118 -4.24 -5.36 25.83
CA LEU A 118 -5.02 -6.19 24.92
C LEU A 118 -4.16 -6.73 23.77
N ASN A 119 -4.46 -7.96 23.32
CA ASN A 119 -3.79 -8.58 22.18
C ASN A 119 -4.32 -8.01 20.87
N VAL A 120 -3.86 -6.82 20.52
CA VAL A 120 -4.26 -6.10 19.31
C VAL A 120 -3.03 -5.62 18.55
N SER A 121 -3.08 -5.74 17.23
CA SER A 121 -2.03 -5.25 16.32
C SER A 121 -2.64 -4.35 15.26
N LEU A 122 -1.92 -3.27 14.91
CA LEU A 122 -2.27 -2.34 13.85
C LEU A 122 -1.14 -2.29 12.83
N VAL A 123 -1.46 -2.54 11.57
CA VAL A 123 -0.54 -2.38 10.43
C VAL A 123 -1.14 -1.36 9.48
N MET A 124 -0.36 -0.37 9.13
CA MET A 124 -0.75 0.69 8.20
C MET A 124 0.24 0.74 7.05
N ALA A 125 -0.28 0.79 5.82
CA ALA A 125 0.49 0.94 4.60
C ALA A 125 0.01 2.19 3.84
N GLY A 126 0.92 2.85 3.15
CA GLY A 126 0.62 4.04 2.37
C GLY A 126 1.87 4.64 1.72
N LEU A 127 1.69 5.67 0.94
CA LEU A 127 2.79 6.41 0.35
C LEU A 127 3.72 7.02 1.42
N PRO A 128 5.02 7.16 1.14
CA PRO A 128 6.01 7.68 2.10
C PRO A 128 5.60 8.98 2.78
N GLY A 129 5.00 9.92 2.04
CA GLY A 129 4.52 11.19 2.56
C GLY A 129 3.36 11.05 3.54
N ALA A 130 2.39 10.20 3.24
CA ALA A 130 1.25 9.95 4.12
C ALA A 130 1.72 9.29 5.42
N VAL A 131 2.60 8.30 5.34
CA VAL A 131 3.21 7.63 6.50
C VAL A 131 4.02 8.63 7.32
N SER A 132 4.88 9.43 6.68
CA SER A 132 5.71 10.44 7.34
C SER A 132 4.86 11.49 8.05
N THR A 133 3.82 12.00 7.40
CA THR A 133 2.90 12.99 7.99
C THR A 133 2.17 12.42 9.21
N THR A 134 1.69 11.19 9.12
CA THR A 134 1.01 10.52 10.24
C THR A 134 1.95 10.26 11.40
N LEU A 135 3.18 9.82 11.14
CA LEU A 135 4.20 9.59 12.17
C LEU A 135 4.68 10.88 12.85
N ASN A 136 4.69 12.01 12.14
CA ASN A 136 5.09 13.32 12.66
C ASN A 136 3.91 14.12 13.24
N ASP A 137 2.73 13.56 13.31
CA ASP A 137 1.57 14.19 13.94
C ASP A 137 1.85 14.40 15.45
N LYS A 138 1.75 15.65 15.89
CA LYS A 138 2.08 16.05 17.28
C LYS A 138 1.19 15.38 18.34
N VAL A 139 0.00 14.93 17.94
CA VAL A 139 -0.95 14.25 18.83
C VAL A 139 -0.65 12.76 18.91
N LEU A 140 -0.07 12.19 17.86
CA LEU A 140 0.13 10.74 17.70
C LEU A 140 1.56 10.29 18.06
N THR A 141 2.18 10.89 19.07
CA THR A 141 3.57 10.59 19.51
C THR A 141 3.79 9.11 19.86
N PHE A 142 2.73 8.39 20.21
CA PHE A 142 2.73 6.95 20.44
C PHE A 142 3.29 6.17 19.22
N LEU A 143 3.00 6.62 17.99
CA LEU A 143 3.46 5.99 16.76
C LEU A 143 4.97 6.02 16.55
N ASN A 144 5.71 6.85 17.28
CA ASN A 144 7.17 6.87 17.22
C ASN A 144 7.80 5.52 17.64
N ARG A 145 7.04 4.69 18.36
CA ARG A 145 7.44 3.33 18.79
C ARG A 145 7.08 2.26 17.74
N ALA A 146 6.35 2.63 16.68
CA ALA A 146 5.96 1.68 15.64
C ALA A 146 7.20 1.22 14.84
N ARG A 147 7.22 -0.05 14.47
CA ARG A 147 8.20 -0.57 13.52
C ARG A 147 7.92 0.00 12.14
N LYS A 148 8.90 0.67 11.56
CA LYS A 148 8.83 1.18 10.20
C LYS A 148 9.42 0.15 9.24
N VAL A 149 8.67 -0.15 8.16
CA VAL A 149 9.10 -1.03 7.09
C VAL A 149 9.04 -0.24 5.79
N SER A 150 10.16 -0.12 5.11
CA SER A 150 10.22 0.42 3.75
C SER A 150 10.28 -0.75 2.78
N LEU A 151 9.46 -0.70 1.73
CA LEU A 151 9.49 -1.70 0.66
C LEU A 151 10.31 -1.12 -0.50
N PRO A 152 11.54 -1.61 -0.71
CA PRO A 152 12.34 -1.20 -1.86
C PRO A 152 11.76 -1.79 -3.14
N PRO A 153 12.18 -1.31 -4.33
CA PRO A 153 11.93 -2.01 -5.57
C PRO A 153 12.36 -3.48 -5.49
N LEU A 154 11.67 -4.35 -6.22
CA LEU A 154 12.01 -5.76 -6.29
C LEU A 154 13.42 -5.96 -6.86
N GLU A 155 14.20 -6.85 -6.28
CA GLU A 155 15.53 -7.16 -6.80
C GLU A 155 15.41 -7.93 -8.13
N GLN A 156 16.25 -7.60 -9.11
CA GLN A 156 16.23 -8.23 -10.44
C GLN A 156 16.32 -9.74 -10.38
N GLY A 157 17.14 -10.29 -9.47
CA GLY A 157 17.30 -11.73 -9.27
C GLY A 157 16.03 -12.41 -8.76
N GLU A 158 15.26 -11.71 -7.89
CA GLU A 158 13.98 -12.22 -7.38
C GLU A 158 12.91 -12.19 -8.48
N VAL A 159 12.89 -11.14 -9.30
CA VAL A 159 12.00 -11.02 -10.48
C VAL A 159 12.33 -12.13 -11.49
N ASP A 160 13.61 -12.36 -11.82
CA ASP A 160 14.02 -13.43 -12.73
C ASP A 160 13.61 -14.81 -12.21
N ALA A 161 13.82 -15.08 -10.91
CA ALA A 161 13.38 -16.33 -10.30
C ALA A 161 11.85 -16.48 -10.27
N PHE A 162 11.11 -15.38 -10.09
CA PHE A 162 9.66 -15.38 -10.18
C PHE A 162 9.20 -15.70 -11.61
N PHE A 163 9.72 -15.03 -12.63
CA PHE A 163 9.40 -15.31 -14.03
C PHE A 163 9.72 -16.76 -14.41
N LYS A 164 10.89 -17.26 -13.97
CA LYS A 164 11.22 -18.67 -14.23
C LYS A 164 10.14 -19.62 -13.72
N ARG A 165 9.77 -19.49 -12.43
CA ARG A 165 8.74 -20.36 -11.84
C ARG A 165 7.37 -20.20 -12.51
N SER A 166 7.00 -18.96 -12.84
CA SER A 166 5.70 -18.68 -13.46
C SER A 166 5.60 -19.23 -14.88
N PHE A 167 6.61 -19.00 -15.71
CA PHE A 167 6.63 -19.51 -17.09
C PHE A 167 6.74 -21.03 -17.13
N ASP A 168 7.58 -21.63 -16.27
CA ASP A 168 7.65 -23.08 -16.14
C ASP A 168 6.28 -23.69 -15.78
N SER A 169 5.55 -23.06 -14.85
CA SER A 169 4.22 -23.53 -14.44
C SER A 169 3.14 -23.39 -15.52
N LEU A 170 3.33 -22.45 -16.43
CA LEU A 170 2.42 -22.21 -17.58
C LEU A 170 2.86 -22.97 -18.83
N GLY A 171 3.94 -23.73 -18.78
CA GLY A 171 4.48 -24.46 -19.93
C GLY A 171 5.10 -23.54 -21.00
N ILE A 172 5.52 -22.33 -20.63
CA ILE A 172 6.13 -21.36 -21.53
C ILE A 172 7.65 -21.47 -21.46
N ALA A 173 8.27 -21.80 -22.59
CA ALA A 173 9.71 -21.88 -22.72
C ALA A 173 10.30 -20.50 -23.07
N ILE A 174 11.21 -20.02 -22.26
CA ILE A 174 11.95 -18.77 -22.48
C ILE A 174 13.44 -18.98 -22.21
N GLU A 175 14.29 -18.50 -23.12
CA GLU A 175 15.72 -18.54 -22.92
C GLU A 175 16.15 -17.65 -21.73
N SER A 176 17.17 -18.08 -20.99
CA SER A 176 17.64 -17.38 -19.79
C SER A 176 18.10 -15.94 -20.05
N GLY A 177 18.62 -15.66 -21.26
CA GLY A 177 18.98 -14.32 -21.70
C GLY A 177 17.77 -13.42 -21.83
N LEU A 178 16.74 -13.88 -22.55
CA LEU A 178 15.49 -13.16 -22.75
C LEU A 178 14.74 -12.94 -21.43
N ARG A 179 14.70 -13.95 -20.56
CA ARG A 179 14.08 -13.82 -19.24
C ARG A 179 14.77 -12.77 -18.38
N ARG A 180 16.11 -12.70 -18.40
CA ARG A 180 16.86 -11.65 -17.67
C ARG A 180 16.58 -10.26 -18.26
N SER A 181 16.45 -10.14 -19.58
CA SER A 181 16.03 -8.88 -20.22
C SER A 181 14.65 -8.46 -19.80
N ALA A 182 13.67 -9.39 -19.77
CA ALA A 182 12.33 -9.15 -19.22
C ALA A 182 12.38 -8.69 -17.76
N SER A 183 13.19 -9.35 -16.94
CA SER A 183 13.36 -8.98 -15.52
C SER A 183 13.96 -7.60 -15.33
N ALA A 184 14.98 -7.25 -16.10
CA ALA A 184 15.62 -5.93 -16.05
C ALA A 184 14.65 -4.81 -16.45
N TYR A 185 13.81 -5.06 -17.46
CA TYR A 185 12.83 -4.09 -17.95
C TYR A 185 11.82 -3.67 -16.88
N THR A 186 11.50 -4.54 -15.92
CA THR A 186 10.56 -4.22 -14.84
C THR A 186 11.02 -3.09 -13.93
N ALA A 187 12.31 -2.76 -13.94
CA ALA A 187 12.94 -1.79 -13.03
C ALA A 187 12.58 -2.01 -11.54
N GLY A 188 12.22 -3.25 -11.17
CA GLY A 188 11.78 -3.62 -9.83
C GLY A 188 10.35 -3.19 -9.49
N SER A 189 9.58 -2.67 -10.44
CA SER A 189 8.18 -2.31 -10.25
C SER A 189 7.29 -3.55 -10.24
N PRO A 190 6.49 -3.79 -9.18
CA PRO A 190 5.54 -4.90 -9.14
C PRO A 190 4.48 -4.83 -10.26
N TYR A 191 4.06 -3.63 -10.65
CA TYR A 191 3.09 -3.47 -11.72
C TYR A 191 3.69 -3.79 -13.09
N LEU A 192 4.91 -3.29 -13.39
CA LEU A 192 5.63 -3.69 -14.60
C LEU A 192 5.93 -5.17 -14.64
N LEU A 193 6.24 -5.80 -13.51
CA LEU A 193 6.41 -7.26 -13.44
C LEU A 193 5.15 -7.98 -13.93
N GLN A 194 3.97 -7.52 -13.53
CA GLN A 194 2.71 -8.11 -13.98
C GLN A 194 2.47 -7.87 -15.47
N LEU A 195 2.65 -6.65 -15.97
CA LEU A 195 2.49 -6.33 -17.40
C LEU A 195 3.45 -7.13 -18.27
N VAL A 196 4.75 -7.10 -17.94
CA VAL A 196 5.78 -7.85 -18.68
C VAL A 196 5.49 -9.35 -18.67
N GLY A 197 5.11 -9.91 -17.52
CA GLY A 197 4.73 -11.31 -17.43
C GLY A 197 3.51 -11.64 -18.27
N HIS A 198 2.48 -10.81 -18.21
CA HIS A 198 1.25 -10.96 -18.98
C HIS A 198 1.52 -10.95 -20.50
N TYR A 199 2.17 -9.90 -21.01
CA TYR A 199 2.42 -9.76 -22.44
C TYR A 199 3.44 -10.77 -22.97
N THR A 200 4.42 -11.16 -22.15
CA THR A 200 5.33 -12.27 -22.52
C THR A 200 4.56 -13.58 -22.71
N CYS A 201 3.58 -13.87 -21.87
CA CYS A 201 2.72 -15.04 -22.03
C CYS A 201 1.79 -14.89 -23.25
N LEU A 202 1.22 -13.72 -23.45
CA LEU A 202 0.26 -13.45 -24.53
C LEU A 202 0.89 -13.57 -25.92
N TYR A 203 2.13 -13.11 -26.07
CA TYR A 203 2.84 -13.12 -27.35
C TYR A 203 3.76 -14.35 -27.54
N ALA A 204 3.75 -15.30 -26.60
CA ALA A 204 4.43 -16.57 -26.79
C ALA A 204 3.74 -17.37 -27.90
N GLU A 205 4.51 -17.84 -28.90
CA GLU A 205 4.03 -18.67 -30.01
C GLU A 205 4.36 -20.14 -29.72
N ASP A 206 3.34 -21.00 -29.81
CA ASP A 206 3.47 -22.44 -29.50
C ASP A 206 4.17 -22.71 -28.14
N GLY A 207 3.90 -21.84 -27.13
CA GLY A 207 4.51 -21.95 -25.80
C GLY A 207 5.98 -21.55 -25.75
N LYS A 208 6.50 -20.83 -26.74
CA LYS A 208 7.90 -20.35 -26.79
C LYS A 208 7.96 -18.85 -26.96
N VAL A 209 8.94 -18.24 -26.30
CA VAL A 209 9.22 -16.81 -26.39
C VAL A 209 10.46 -16.61 -27.28
N SER A 210 10.30 -15.90 -28.40
CA SER A 210 11.38 -15.45 -29.29
C SER A 210 11.87 -14.04 -28.87
N GLU A 211 12.95 -13.57 -29.49
CA GLU A 211 13.43 -12.18 -29.32
C GLU A 211 12.36 -11.18 -29.80
N GLU A 212 11.71 -11.45 -30.92
CA GLU A 212 10.70 -10.60 -31.50
C GLU A 212 9.44 -10.53 -30.63
N SER A 213 8.95 -11.69 -30.15
CA SER A 213 7.78 -11.75 -29.29
C SER A 213 8.03 -11.08 -27.93
N LEU A 214 9.25 -11.21 -27.38
CA LEU A 214 9.63 -10.49 -26.18
C LEU A 214 9.72 -8.96 -26.42
N ALA A 215 10.34 -8.54 -27.53
CA ALA A 215 10.44 -7.11 -27.85
C ALA A 215 9.05 -6.47 -27.94
N GLU A 216 8.10 -7.14 -28.57
CA GLU A 216 6.71 -6.67 -28.63
C GLU A 216 6.04 -6.66 -27.25
N ALA A 217 6.26 -7.69 -26.43
CA ALA A 217 5.76 -7.74 -25.06
C ALA A 217 6.27 -6.59 -24.21
N LEU A 218 7.58 -6.29 -24.29
CA LEU A 218 8.19 -5.19 -23.56
C LEU A 218 7.68 -3.82 -24.02
N ARG A 219 7.55 -3.63 -25.35
CA ARG A 219 7.01 -2.39 -25.93
C ARG A 219 5.59 -2.14 -25.42
N THR A 220 4.70 -3.12 -25.55
CA THR A 220 3.30 -3.01 -25.12
C THR A 220 3.22 -2.79 -23.59
N SER A 221 4.04 -3.51 -22.81
CA SER A 221 4.10 -3.29 -21.36
C SER A 221 4.51 -1.86 -21.01
N GLY A 222 5.46 -1.29 -21.74
CA GLY A 222 5.91 0.09 -21.53
C GLY A 222 4.86 1.11 -21.90
N ASP A 223 4.16 0.91 -23.02
CA ASP A 223 3.09 1.78 -23.50
C ASP A 223 1.92 1.80 -22.49
N ASP A 224 1.47 0.63 -22.04
CA ASP A 224 0.42 0.52 -21.00
C ASP A 224 0.86 1.14 -19.68
N PHE A 225 2.08 0.88 -19.23
CA PHE A 225 2.59 1.48 -18.01
C PHE A 225 2.62 3.00 -18.08
N GLN A 226 3.05 3.55 -19.22
CA GLN A 226 3.06 5.01 -19.43
C GLN A 226 1.64 5.59 -19.43
N SER A 227 0.68 4.91 -20.06
CA SER A 227 -0.72 5.33 -20.06
C SER A 227 -1.36 5.26 -18.68
N ASP A 228 -1.16 4.15 -17.96
CA ASP A 228 -1.85 3.89 -16.70
C ASP A 228 -1.20 4.58 -15.51
N VAL A 229 0.14 4.59 -15.46
CA VAL A 229 0.89 5.08 -14.29
C VAL A 229 1.45 6.48 -14.52
N CYS A 230 2.19 6.70 -15.62
CA CYS A 230 2.84 8.00 -15.84
C CYS A 230 1.80 9.11 -16.07
N ALA A 231 0.83 8.89 -16.95
CA ALA A 231 -0.20 9.88 -17.23
C ALA A 231 -1.06 10.17 -16.00
N THR A 232 -1.46 9.13 -15.24
CA THR A 232 -2.25 9.27 -14.01
C THR A 232 -1.45 9.99 -12.92
N THR A 233 -0.15 9.68 -12.77
CA THR A 233 0.73 10.37 -11.84
C THR A 233 0.80 11.86 -12.15
N LEU A 234 1.02 12.23 -13.42
CA LEU A 234 1.08 13.64 -13.83
C LEU A 234 -0.26 14.36 -13.65
N ALA A 235 -1.38 13.71 -13.94
CA ALA A 235 -2.71 14.27 -13.76
C ALA A 235 -3.05 14.62 -12.29
N ALA A 236 -2.43 13.94 -11.34
CA ALA A 236 -2.60 14.19 -9.90
C ALA A 236 -1.71 15.32 -9.36
N LEU A 237 -0.77 15.82 -10.14
CA LEU A 237 0.20 16.83 -9.73
C LEU A 237 -0.25 18.25 -10.11
N SER A 238 0.30 19.26 -9.41
CA SER A 238 0.12 20.64 -9.82
C SER A 238 1.01 20.97 -11.03
N GLU A 239 0.63 21.99 -11.81
CA GLU A 239 1.44 22.47 -12.94
C GLU A 239 2.92 22.69 -12.56
N ARG A 240 3.16 23.28 -11.39
CA ARG A 240 4.53 23.52 -10.90
C ARG A 240 5.31 22.26 -10.51
N ASP A 241 4.62 21.19 -10.09
CA ASP A 241 5.28 19.90 -9.91
C ASP A 241 5.67 19.31 -11.25
N VAL A 242 4.80 19.45 -12.25
CA VAL A 242 5.09 19.01 -13.63
C VAL A 242 6.26 19.80 -14.21
N ASP A 243 6.29 21.15 -14.07
CA ASP A 243 7.44 21.97 -14.48
C ASP A 243 8.76 21.45 -13.88
N PHE A 244 8.74 21.10 -12.60
CA PHE A 244 9.92 20.54 -11.92
C PHE A 244 10.36 19.20 -12.53
N LEU A 245 9.43 18.33 -12.85
CA LEU A 245 9.70 17.02 -13.45
C LEU A 245 10.15 17.16 -14.92
N GLU A 246 9.59 18.09 -15.68
CA GLU A 246 10.02 18.38 -17.05
C GLU A 246 11.46 18.90 -17.07
N ALA A 247 11.80 19.86 -16.20
CA ALA A 247 13.17 20.32 -16.05
C ALA A 247 14.14 19.18 -15.66
N MET A 248 13.70 18.25 -14.78
CA MET A 248 14.49 17.06 -14.48
C MET A 248 14.68 16.16 -15.71
N ALA A 249 13.63 15.93 -16.50
CA ALA A 249 13.68 15.07 -17.68
C ALA A 249 14.62 15.60 -18.76
N GLU A 250 14.67 16.92 -18.94
CA GLU A 250 15.58 17.59 -19.87
C GLU A 250 17.05 17.54 -19.41
N LEU A 251 17.29 17.78 -18.11
CA LEU A 251 18.65 17.79 -17.55
C LEU A 251 19.28 16.39 -17.43
N GLY A 252 18.46 15.34 -17.47
CA GLY A 252 18.90 13.95 -17.28
C GLY A 252 19.08 13.55 -15.82
N GLU A 253 19.31 12.27 -15.57
CA GLU A 253 19.36 11.66 -14.23
C GLU A 253 20.75 11.10 -13.89
N PRO A 254 21.17 11.20 -12.64
CA PRO A 254 20.61 12.00 -11.53
C PRO A 254 20.95 13.48 -11.66
N THR A 255 19.98 14.37 -11.43
CA THR A 255 20.20 15.83 -11.56
C THR A 255 20.22 16.54 -10.20
N SER A 256 20.90 17.69 -10.13
CA SER A 256 20.93 18.50 -8.92
C SER A 256 19.67 19.36 -8.82
N VAL A 257 19.14 19.53 -7.60
CA VAL A 257 18.00 20.41 -7.35
C VAL A 257 18.30 21.86 -7.68
N ALA A 258 19.59 22.27 -7.60
CA ALA A 258 20.02 23.60 -7.98
C ALA A 258 19.89 23.82 -9.51
N ALA A 259 20.29 22.83 -10.32
CA ALA A 259 20.12 22.91 -11.78
C ALA A 259 18.65 22.92 -12.18
N VAL A 260 17.80 22.13 -11.50
CA VAL A 260 16.34 22.16 -11.70
C VAL A 260 15.77 23.55 -11.36
N ALA A 261 16.20 24.14 -10.24
CA ALA A 261 15.78 25.50 -9.85
C ALA A 261 16.13 26.53 -10.89
N GLU A 262 17.37 26.47 -11.44
CA GLU A 262 17.86 27.35 -12.50
C GLU A 262 17.04 27.19 -13.79
N ALA A 263 16.79 25.94 -14.22
CA ALA A 263 15.98 25.64 -15.40
C ALA A 263 14.54 26.17 -15.28
N MET A 264 13.97 26.11 -14.09
CA MET A 264 12.63 26.62 -13.79
C MET A 264 12.60 28.17 -13.62
N GLY A 265 13.72 28.84 -13.59
CA GLY A 265 13.80 30.26 -13.21
C GLY A 265 13.34 30.53 -11.77
N ALA A 266 13.53 29.55 -10.87
CA ALA A 266 13.05 29.57 -9.50
C ALA A 266 14.20 29.70 -8.49
N THR A 267 13.87 30.08 -7.23
CA THR A 267 14.84 30.03 -6.13
C THR A 267 15.10 28.63 -5.63
N ALA A 268 16.27 28.39 -5.03
CA ALA A 268 16.63 27.10 -4.45
C ALA A 268 15.61 26.65 -3.39
N ASP A 269 15.14 27.57 -2.53
CA ASP A 269 14.14 27.26 -1.48
C ASP A 269 12.80 26.84 -2.10
N TYR A 270 12.42 27.49 -3.19
CA TYR A 270 11.20 27.15 -3.92
C TYR A 270 11.30 25.74 -4.51
N ALA A 271 12.41 25.42 -5.17
CA ALA A 271 12.64 24.07 -5.70
C ALA A 271 12.68 22.99 -4.61
N GLN A 272 13.23 23.27 -3.42
CA GLN A 272 13.25 22.35 -2.30
C GLN A 272 11.84 21.98 -1.80
N LYS A 273 10.87 22.88 -1.90
CA LYS A 273 9.46 22.61 -1.54
C LYS A 273 8.87 21.56 -2.46
N TYR A 274 9.07 21.68 -3.78
CA TYR A 274 8.57 20.70 -4.77
C TYR A 274 9.32 19.39 -4.66
N ARG A 275 10.65 19.44 -4.53
CA ARG A 275 11.45 18.23 -4.27
C ARG A 275 10.88 17.40 -3.12
N ARG A 276 10.61 18.04 -1.97
CA ARG A 276 10.06 17.33 -0.80
C ARG A 276 8.71 16.70 -1.13
N ARG A 277 7.80 17.46 -1.72
CA ARG A 277 6.45 16.97 -2.07
C ARG A 277 6.49 15.82 -3.06
N LEU A 278 7.34 15.88 -4.07
CA LEU A 278 7.49 14.83 -5.08
C LEU A 278 8.16 13.57 -4.50
N ILE A 279 9.11 13.71 -3.56
CA ILE A 279 9.66 12.57 -2.81
C ILE A 279 8.59 11.95 -1.90
N ASP A 280 7.86 12.78 -1.18
CA ASP A 280 6.77 12.34 -0.30
C ASP A 280 5.66 11.63 -1.09
N GLY A 281 5.41 12.07 -2.32
CA GLY A 281 4.49 11.44 -3.27
C GLY A 281 5.03 10.18 -3.95
N GLY A 282 6.29 9.81 -3.76
CA GLY A 282 6.90 8.65 -4.41
C GLY A 282 7.13 8.82 -5.92
N VAL A 283 7.14 10.05 -6.43
CA VAL A 283 7.36 10.35 -7.86
C VAL A 283 8.84 10.41 -8.19
N ILE A 284 9.63 10.99 -7.27
CA ILE A 284 11.09 11.05 -7.34
C ILE A 284 11.73 10.54 -6.07
N LYS A 285 12.99 10.19 -6.13
CA LYS A 285 13.80 9.75 -4.98
C LYS A 285 15.07 10.59 -4.83
N SER A 286 15.64 10.55 -3.63
CA SER A 286 16.96 11.13 -3.39
C SER A 286 18.04 10.26 -4.04
N ALA A 287 18.88 10.85 -4.87
CA ALA A 287 19.99 10.19 -5.56
C ALA A 287 21.35 10.71 -5.10
N GLY A 288 21.48 11.00 -3.81
CA GLY A 288 22.68 11.57 -3.17
C GLY A 288 22.46 13.00 -2.71
N ARG A 289 23.53 13.62 -2.17
CA ARG A 289 23.44 14.98 -1.58
C ARG A 289 23.02 16.00 -2.62
N GLY A 290 21.83 16.56 -2.46
CA GLY A 290 21.29 17.60 -3.35
C GLY A 290 20.89 17.11 -4.73
N LYS A 291 20.88 15.79 -4.98
CA LYS A 291 20.49 15.19 -6.25
C LYS A 291 19.18 14.41 -6.12
N VAL A 292 18.47 14.31 -7.22
CA VAL A 292 17.21 13.59 -7.38
C VAL A 292 17.22 12.75 -8.65
N ALA A 293 16.42 11.69 -8.64
CA ALA A 293 16.13 10.85 -9.80
C ALA A 293 14.63 10.47 -9.78
N PHE A 294 14.09 10.10 -10.92
CA PHE A 294 12.72 9.58 -10.97
C PHE A 294 12.62 8.26 -10.18
N ASP A 295 11.50 8.06 -9.50
CA ASP A 295 11.18 6.80 -8.81
C ASP A 295 10.15 5.98 -9.60
N VAL A 296 9.33 6.67 -10.40
CA VAL A 296 8.38 6.06 -11.33
C VAL A 296 9.12 5.70 -12.62
N PRO A 297 9.20 4.41 -13.01
CA PRO A 297 9.81 3.99 -14.26
C PRO A 297 9.20 4.70 -15.47
N PHE A 298 10.00 4.94 -16.48
CA PHE A 298 9.60 5.58 -17.78
C PHE A 298 9.01 6.98 -17.70
N LEU A 299 8.90 7.58 -16.50
CA LEU A 299 8.30 8.91 -16.36
C LEU A 299 9.13 10.00 -17.09
N ALA A 300 10.47 9.88 -17.06
CA ALA A 300 11.34 10.79 -17.80
C ALA A 300 11.12 10.72 -19.32
N GLU A 301 10.99 9.51 -19.86
CA GLU A 301 10.73 9.28 -21.30
C GLU A 301 9.34 9.77 -21.69
N HIS A 302 8.35 9.50 -20.85
CA HIS A 302 6.99 9.97 -21.06
C HIS A 302 6.90 11.49 -21.12
N LEU A 303 7.61 12.21 -20.24
CA LEU A 303 7.67 13.67 -20.24
C LEU A 303 8.36 14.23 -21.49
N ARG A 304 9.47 13.62 -21.93
CA ARG A 304 10.16 14.05 -23.17
C ARG A 304 9.28 13.90 -24.40
N ARG A 305 8.59 12.74 -24.55
CA ARG A 305 7.65 12.49 -25.68
C ARG A 305 6.47 13.46 -25.69
N ARG A 306 6.04 13.93 -24.54
CA ARG A 306 4.93 14.89 -24.42
C ARG A 306 5.33 16.30 -24.92
N ASN A 307 6.61 16.65 -24.83
CA ASN A 307 7.14 17.94 -25.22
C ASN A 307 7.66 18.00 -26.68
N GLU A 308 7.71 16.84 -27.39
CA GLU A 308 7.99 16.72 -28.83
C GLU A 308 6.72 16.95 -29.66
#